data_fea8b98b9c46058fb7c28f81033f6664
#
_entry.id   fea8b98b9c46058fb7c28f81033f6664
#
_cell.length_a   1.000
_cell.length_b   1.000
_cell.length_c   1.000
_cell.angle_alpha   90.00
_cell.angle_beta   90.00
_cell.angle_gamma   90.00
#
_symmetry.space_group_name_H-M   'P 1'
#
loop_
_entity.id
_entity.type
_entity.pdbx_description
1 polymer ?
#
loop_
_entity_poly.entity_id
_entity_poly.type
_entity_poly.pdbx_seq_one_letter_code
_entity_poly.pdbx_strand_id
1 'polypeptide(L)'
;MKLVYSPPSPFVRKVTTLIYHANLNDSIELINVKTTALSVAEEARAANPLGKIPVMILEDGKAIFDSRVITRYLDDFAGSNLYPQDKIYDILTLEALADGIMESAVSITYESKLRPQN
;
A
#
# COMPACT_ATOMS: atom_id res chain seq x y z
N MET A 1 15.25 1.51 2.13
CA MET A 1 13.93 1.60 1.45
C MET A 1 13.04 2.60 2.18
N LYS A 2 12.13 3.21 1.44
CA LYS A 2 11.21 4.23 1.98
C LYS A 2 9.78 3.87 1.61
N LEU A 3 8.85 4.03 2.56
CA LEU A 3 7.42 3.85 2.31
C LEU A 3 6.71 5.20 2.45
N VAL A 4 6.13 5.68 1.36
CA VAL A 4 5.26 6.87 1.36
C VAL A 4 3.87 6.41 1.78
N TYR A 5 3.35 6.94 2.89
CA TYR A 5 2.14 6.42 3.51
C TYR A 5 1.32 7.51 4.18
N SER A 6 0.07 7.15 4.49
CA SER A 6 -0.82 7.93 5.35
C SER A 6 -1.56 6.97 6.27
N PRO A 7 -1.59 7.20 7.59
CA PRO A 7 -2.14 6.23 8.55
C PRO A 7 -3.58 5.77 8.31
N PRO A 8 -4.51 6.62 7.81
CA PRO A 8 -5.90 6.20 7.60
C PRO A 8 -6.10 5.17 6.49
N SER A 9 -5.13 4.99 5.58
CA SER A 9 -5.30 4.12 4.42
C SER A 9 -5.28 2.63 4.83
N PRO A 10 -6.31 1.83 4.48
CA PRO A 10 -6.29 0.40 4.73
C PRO A 10 -5.22 -0.32 3.90
N PHE A 11 -4.91 0.18 2.70
CA PHE A 11 -3.86 -0.38 1.84
C PHE A 11 -2.47 -0.16 2.44
N VAL A 12 -2.26 0.99 3.07
CA VAL A 12 -1.05 1.25 3.85
C VAL A 12 -0.97 0.30 5.03
N ARG A 13 -2.06 0.09 5.75
CA ARG A 13 -2.11 -0.81 6.90
C ARG A 13 -1.78 -2.25 6.49
N LYS A 14 -2.24 -2.68 5.35
CA LYS A 14 -1.88 -3.97 4.76
C LYS A 14 -0.36 -4.12 4.64
N VAL A 15 0.31 -3.10 4.10
CA VAL A 15 1.77 -3.08 3.92
C VAL A 15 2.49 -3.01 5.27
N THR A 16 2.08 -2.11 6.16
CA THR A 16 2.74 -1.97 7.47
C THR A 16 2.57 -3.22 8.33
N THR A 17 1.45 -3.90 8.24
CA THR A 17 1.23 -5.18 8.92
C THR A 17 2.28 -6.21 8.49
N LEU A 18 2.55 -6.30 7.20
CA LEU A 18 3.60 -7.19 6.69
C LEU A 18 4.98 -6.77 7.15
N ILE A 19 5.27 -5.46 7.14
CA ILE A 19 6.56 -4.92 7.60
C ILE A 19 6.84 -5.37 9.03
N TYR A 20 5.86 -5.24 9.93
CA TYR A 20 6.02 -5.67 11.32
C TYR A 20 6.08 -7.19 11.46
N HIS A 21 5.25 -7.92 10.75
CA HIS A 21 5.27 -9.38 10.75
C HIS A 21 6.63 -9.94 10.33
N ALA A 22 7.23 -9.34 9.34
CA ALA A 22 8.53 -9.76 8.79
C ALA A 22 9.74 -9.12 9.50
N ASN A 23 9.52 -8.33 10.55
CA ASN A 23 10.57 -7.62 11.30
C ASN A 23 11.42 -6.70 10.41
N LEU A 24 10.78 -6.01 9.46
CA LEU A 24 11.45 -5.10 8.52
C LEU A 24 11.38 -3.63 8.95
N ASN A 25 10.83 -3.32 10.12
CA ASN A 25 10.61 -1.96 10.57
C ASN A 25 11.89 -1.12 10.67
N ASP A 26 13.03 -1.73 10.95
CA ASP A 26 14.31 -1.03 10.99
C ASP A 26 14.95 -0.84 9.60
N SER A 27 14.45 -1.55 8.59
CA SER A 27 14.96 -1.50 7.21
C SER A 27 14.20 -0.52 6.32
N ILE A 28 13.07 0.01 6.79
CA ILE A 28 12.17 0.82 5.99
C ILE A 28 11.88 2.13 6.71
N GLU A 29 12.25 3.25 6.09
CA GLU A 29 11.91 4.59 6.55
C GLU A 29 10.46 4.91 6.15
N LEU A 30 9.67 5.40 7.08
CA LEU A 30 8.28 5.78 6.84
C LEU A 30 8.18 7.27 6.57
N ILE A 31 7.63 7.64 5.41
CA ILE A 31 7.39 9.03 5.01
C ILE A 31 5.89 9.29 5.08
N ASN A 32 5.47 9.96 6.16
CA ASN A 32 4.06 10.28 6.38
C ASN A 32 3.65 11.49 5.53
N VAL A 33 2.58 11.34 4.76
CA VAL A 33 2.04 12.42 3.94
C VAL A 33 0.53 12.55 4.20
N LYS A 34 0.00 13.76 3.92
CA LYS A 34 -1.45 14.00 3.86
C LYS A 34 -1.84 14.04 2.40
N THR A 35 -2.65 13.08 1.98
CA THR A 35 -3.09 12.97 0.58
C THR A 35 -4.52 12.47 0.51
N THR A 36 -5.28 13.00 -0.46
CA THR A 36 -6.64 12.56 -0.78
C THR A 36 -6.79 12.53 -2.30
N ALA A 37 -7.93 12.00 -2.78
CA ALA A 37 -8.25 12.02 -4.21
C ALA A 37 -8.33 13.44 -4.79
N LEU A 38 -8.66 14.44 -3.95
CA LEU A 38 -8.82 15.84 -4.35
C LEU A 38 -7.56 16.69 -4.08
N SER A 39 -6.68 16.24 -3.20
CA SER A 39 -5.46 16.96 -2.82
C SER A 39 -4.32 15.96 -2.67
N VAL A 40 -3.60 15.72 -3.76
CA VAL A 40 -2.54 14.73 -3.83
C VAL A 40 -1.24 15.31 -3.29
N ALA A 41 -0.60 14.61 -2.35
CA ALA A 41 0.69 14.99 -1.81
C ALA A 41 1.77 14.93 -2.89
N GLU A 42 2.70 15.88 -2.86
CA GLU A 42 3.79 15.97 -3.85
C GLU A 42 4.67 14.72 -3.83
N GLU A 43 4.99 14.21 -2.66
CA GLU A 43 5.81 13.00 -2.51
C GLU A 43 5.14 11.76 -3.14
N ALA A 44 3.82 11.66 -3.01
CA ALA A 44 3.06 10.57 -3.64
C ALA A 44 3.05 10.72 -5.17
N ARG A 45 2.84 11.95 -5.66
CA ARG A 45 2.82 12.23 -7.10
C ARG A 45 4.17 12.00 -7.75
N ALA A 46 5.24 12.41 -7.07
CA ALA A 46 6.61 12.25 -7.58
C ALA A 46 6.99 10.77 -7.73
N ALA A 47 6.51 9.91 -6.82
CA ALA A 47 6.84 8.50 -6.82
C ALA A 47 5.83 7.64 -7.63
N ASN A 48 4.58 8.11 -7.77
CA ASN A 48 3.51 7.37 -8.44
C ASN A 48 2.71 8.31 -9.34
N PRO A 49 2.73 8.11 -10.67
CA PRO A 49 1.96 8.94 -11.61
C PRO A 49 0.46 8.99 -11.28
N LEU A 50 -0.08 7.95 -10.63
CA LEU A 50 -1.48 7.91 -10.19
C LEU A 50 -1.72 8.75 -8.93
N GLY A 51 -0.66 9.20 -8.26
CA GLY A 51 -0.74 10.00 -7.03
C GLY A 51 -1.31 9.24 -5.83
N LYS A 52 -1.35 7.92 -5.89
CA LYS A 52 -1.92 7.08 -4.83
C LYS A 52 -0.84 6.55 -3.90
N ILE A 53 -1.22 6.26 -2.66
CA ILE A 53 -0.40 5.60 -1.66
C ILE A 53 -1.02 4.22 -1.34
N PRO A 54 -0.22 3.26 -0.87
CA PRO A 54 1.22 3.32 -0.57
C PRO A 54 2.10 3.28 -1.81
N VAL A 55 3.28 3.87 -1.71
CA VAL A 55 4.36 3.74 -2.70
C VAL A 55 5.64 3.39 -1.94
N MET A 56 6.42 2.46 -2.48
CA MET A 56 7.71 2.12 -1.89
C MET A 56 8.84 2.52 -2.82
N ILE A 57 9.84 3.20 -2.27
CA ILE A 57 11.05 3.59 -2.97
C ILE A 57 12.17 2.63 -2.54
N LEU A 58 12.68 1.87 -3.49
CA LEU A 58 13.72 0.86 -3.26
C LEU A 58 15.09 1.50 -3.11
N GLU A 59 16.10 0.69 -2.75
CA GLU A 59 17.46 1.16 -2.53
C GLU A 59 18.07 1.82 -3.77
N ASP A 60 17.74 1.34 -4.96
CA ASP A 60 18.20 1.90 -6.24
C ASP A 60 17.41 3.13 -6.69
N GLY A 61 16.45 3.59 -5.90
CA GLY A 61 15.60 4.74 -6.21
C GLY A 61 14.35 4.39 -7.03
N LYS A 62 14.18 3.14 -7.44
CA LYS A 62 12.99 2.72 -8.18
C LYS A 62 11.76 2.72 -7.27
N ALA A 63 10.67 3.30 -7.75
CA ALA A 63 9.39 3.28 -7.05
C ALA A 63 8.54 2.09 -7.51
N ILE A 64 7.92 1.40 -6.56
CA ILE A 64 6.94 0.34 -6.82
C ILE A 64 5.61 0.65 -6.14
N PHE A 65 4.52 0.27 -6.75
CA PHE A 65 3.14 0.42 -6.29
C PHE A 65 2.28 -0.55 -7.13
N ASP A 66 1.08 -0.92 -6.76
CA ASP A 66 0.36 -0.62 -5.52
C ASP A 66 0.72 -1.59 -4.38
N SER A 67 -0.15 -1.69 -3.38
CA SER A 67 0.09 -2.54 -2.22
C SER A 67 0.36 -4.01 -2.59
N ARG A 68 -0.24 -4.52 -3.66
CA ARG A 68 -0.04 -5.91 -4.13
C ARG A 68 1.38 -6.15 -4.58
N VAL A 69 1.97 -5.19 -5.28
CA VAL A 69 3.38 -5.26 -5.70
C VAL A 69 4.30 -5.13 -4.50
N ILE A 70 4.00 -4.18 -3.62
CA ILE A 70 4.82 -3.92 -2.44
C ILE A 70 4.85 -5.14 -1.52
N THR A 71 3.71 -5.75 -1.23
CA THR A 71 3.67 -6.93 -0.35
C THR A 71 4.40 -8.13 -0.95
N ARG A 72 4.30 -8.34 -2.27
CA ARG A 72 5.07 -9.40 -2.95
C ARG A 72 6.57 -9.14 -2.84
N TYR A 73 6.99 -7.90 -3.09
CA TYR A 73 8.40 -7.53 -2.98
C TYR A 73 8.93 -7.74 -1.56
N LEU A 74 8.20 -7.29 -0.56
CA LEU A 74 8.62 -7.42 0.84
C LEU A 74 8.64 -8.88 1.30
N ASP A 75 7.70 -9.68 0.84
CA ASP A 75 7.69 -11.12 1.12
C ASP A 75 8.94 -11.81 0.54
N ASP A 76 9.28 -11.51 -0.69
CA ASP A 76 10.50 -12.03 -1.33
C ASP A 76 11.75 -11.53 -0.59
N PHE A 77 11.79 -10.23 -0.27
CA PHE A 77 12.92 -9.62 0.44
C PHE A 77 13.16 -10.25 1.81
N ALA A 78 12.09 -10.52 2.56
CA ALA A 78 12.16 -11.07 3.90
C ALA A 78 12.24 -12.60 3.94
N GLY A 79 11.90 -13.29 2.85
CA GLY A 79 11.79 -14.74 2.83
C GLY A 79 10.67 -15.28 3.70
N SER A 80 9.57 -14.52 3.86
CA SER A 80 8.48 -14.88 4.78
C SER A 80 7.56 -15.97 4.24
N ASN A 81 7.60 -16.24 2.94
CA ASN A 81 6.80 -17.26 2.25
C ASN A 81 5.28 -17.09 2.45
N LEU A 82 4.81 -15.84 2.38
CA LEU A 82 3.39 -15.51 2.46
C LEU A 82 2.66 -15.75 1.14
N TYR A 83 3.42 -15.86 0.05
CA TYR A 83 2.91 -16.18 -1.29
C TYR A 83 3.51 -17.50 -1.77
N PRO A 84 3.17 -18.64 -1.11
CA PRO A 84 3.75 -19.94 -1.49
C PRO A 84 3.33 -20.33 -2.90
N GLN A 85 4.29 -20.77 -3.70
CA GLN A 85 4.10 -21.06 -5.13
C GLN A 85 3.06 -22.14 -5.38
N ASP A 86 3.00 -23.15 -4.53
CA ASP A 86 2.05 -24.26 -4.64
C ASP A 86 0.59 -23.86 -4.36
N LYS A 87 0.38 -22.69 -3.73
CA LYS A 87 -0.96 -22.15 -3.41
C LYS A 87 -1.14 -20.73 -3.95
N ILE A 88 -0.36 -20.34 -4.93
CA ILE A 88 -0.29 -18.95 -5.37
C ILE A 88 -1.64 -18.38 -5.80
N TYR A 89 -2.44 -19.14 -6.54
CA TYR A 89 -3.73 -18.63 -7.02
C TYR A 89 -4.77 -18.52 -5.91
N ASP A 90 -4.73 -19.42 -4.94
CA ASP A 90 -5.60 -19.31 -3.76
C ASP A 90 -5.26 -18.06 -2.95
N ILE A 91 -3.97 -17.80 -2.74
CA ILE A 91 -3.49 -16.62 -2.01
C ILE A 91 -3.82 -15.34 -2.76
N LEU A 92 -3.56 -15.28 -4.07
CA LEU A 92 -3.86 -14.09 -4.88
C LEU A 92 -5.35 -13.81 -4.95
N THR A 93 -6.19 -14.84 -4.99
CA THR A 93 -7.65 -14.69 -4.98
C THR A 93 -8.13 -14.15 -3.65
N LEU A 94 -7.58 -14.64 -2.54
CA LEU A 94 -7.88 -14.13 -1.20
C LEU A 94 -7.46 -12.67 -1.06
N GLU A 95 -6.27 -12.33 -1.54
CA GLU A 95 -5.79 -10.94 -1.57
C GLU A 95 -6.72 -10.05 -2.40
N ALA A 96 -7.14 -10.50 -3.57
CA ALA A 96 -8.06 -9.76 -4.43
C ALA A 96 -9.41 -9.51 -3.73
N LEU A 97 -9.92 -10.50 -3.00
CA LEU A 97 -11.15 -10.34 -2.21
C LEU A 97 -10.96 -9.28 -1.13
N ALA A 98 -9.88 -9.36 -0.37
CA ALA A 98 -9.58 -8.38 0.68
C ALA A 98 -9.40 -6.97 0.10
N ASP A 99 -8.67 -6.84 -1.00
CA ASP A 99 -8.47 -5.55 -1.68
C ASP A 99 -9.79 -4.97 -2.19
N GLY A 100 -10.68 -5.80 -2.72
CA GLY A 100 -12.01 -5.36 -3.17
C GLY A 100 -12.86 -4.82 -2.02
N ILE A 101 -12.81 -5.44 -0.86
CA ILE A 101 -13.50 -4.95 0.34
C ILE A 101 -12.92 -3.59 0.77
N MET A 102 -11.59 -3.46 0.79
CA MET A 102 -10.94 -2.20 1.15
C MET A 102 -11.23 -1.08 0.14
N GLU A 103 -11.22 -1.39 -1.15
CA GLU A 103 -11.58 -0.43 -2.21
C GLU A 103 -13.00 0.10 -2.02
N SER A 104 -13.94 -0.77 -1.74
CA SER A 104 -15.33 -0.38 -1.47
C SER A 104 -15.43 0.51 -0.23
N ALA A 105 -14.71 0.19 0.83
CA ALA A 105 -14.69 0.99 2.06
C ALA A 105 -14.11 2.39 1.82
N VAL A 106 -13.02 2.48 1.06
CA VAL A 106 -12.40 3.77 0.70
C VAL A 106 -13.34 4.59 -0.17
N SER A 107 -14.01 3.98 -1.14
CA SER A 107 -14.98 4.66 -2.01
C SER A 107 -16.15 5.23 -1.21
N ILE A 108 -16.69 4.48 -0.26
CA ILE A 108 -17.76 4.93 0.62
C ILE A 108 -17.28 6.12 1.47
N THR A 109 -16.07 6.05 2.00
CA THR A 109 -15.48 7.13 2.80
C THR A 109 -15.34 8.41 1.98
N TYR A 110 -14.83 8.33 0.76
CA TYR A 110 -14.70 9.50 -0.12
C TYR A 110 -16.06 10.05 -0.52
N GLU A 111 -17.02 9.18 -0.82
CA GLU A 111 -18.40 9.61 -1.16
C GLU A 111 -19.02 10.40 -0.02
N SER A 112 -18.85 9.95 1.23
CA SER A 112 -19.48 10.61 2.38
C SER A 112 -18.74 11.88 2.83
N LYS A 113 -17.42 11.96 2.66
CA LYS A 113 -16.59 13.07 3.16
C LYS A 113 -16.32 14.15 2.12
N LEU A 114 -16.20 13.79 0.85
CA LEU A 114 -15.74 14.70 -0.19
C LEU A 114 -16.86 15.19 -1.10
N ARG A 115 -17.98 14.49 -1.17
CA ARG A 115 -19.13 14.96 -1.97
C ARG A 115 -19.78 16.14 -1.24
N PRO A 116 -20.01 17.28 -1.93
CA PRO A 116 -20.79 18.38 -1.36
C PRO A 116 -22.17 17.92 -0.93
N GLN A 117 -22.58 18.30 0.26
CA GLN A 117 -23.96 18.04 0.71
C GLN A 117 -24.90 19.10 0.15
N ASN A 118 -26.00 18.64 -0.41
CA ASN A 118 -27.06 19.52 -0.94
C ASN A 118 -28.12 19.73 0.10
#